data_eb95d03494b23a4b19d5c44311204d7b
#
_entry.id   eb95d03494b23a4b19d5c44311204d7b
#
_cell.length_a   1.000
_cell.length_b   1.000
_cell.length_c   1.000
_cell.angle_alpha   90.00
_cell.angle_beta   90.00
_cell.angle_gamma   90.00
#
_symmetry.space_group_name_H-M   'P 1'
#
loop_
_entity.id
_entity.type
_entity.pdbx_description
1 polymer ?
#
loop_
_entity_poly.entity_id
_entity_poly.type
_entity_poly.pdbx_seq_one_letter_code
_entity_poly.pdbx_strand_id
1 'polypeptide(L)'
;MSGDGDFDFQPKLGRIRSQGSFKPKGMKAYLKGARKRPSKTGGGRRSTAFAGARRVMIKARVHRLSGGGAGRQRAHISYLERDRAGKDKDPAEFYDDVSDGLDGQDWLKEHADERHHFRFIVSPEDGEKLQEPKPVIRDLVSQMEIDLETKLDWIAVDHYNTEHLHTHIVMSGKRDDGKDLVISKDYLSRGMRERGSALLTRELGLQTEPELVAKLEQESALRKVTRIDRILMREMDRNGAINLDNPRRNRPYYQKRLNTLRSMGLARHQSGGIWSIDDGLDVALNALEKSDTIAVRIERAVRSAGLDRISAHEQGPFKYGDAVHGRLLKVGHDDELLDRRYAIVDGLDGRVHHFDLGTSFPKDLEPGDMLEIKPRSPGALRMDQTIADVAAQNRGIYSLANHEQSDPKVSAKHLAMIKNRIAALERAGLVQRFHQDAYSIGPDFIDRVDEHFGKAAKRSPNIIRKIEGRAFETQVHAFGETWLDQQLAGQAVEQIGGAGLGGDVRSAMDERMKRHFQRGIVNDRDAIELNDNHLKFLQKEGMLHASLDIAKETGLTYRAIKPGDRIEGTIKRVHQTEHAKFAVIDRGREFSLVPWKRGLERMRDRPIEITMTRSRNIAWTLGRSRGLSR
;
A
#
# COMPACT_ATOMS: atom_id res chain seq x y z
N MET A 1 3.32 -8.52 28.04
CA MET A 1 2.07 -7.82 28.37
C MET A 1 2.23 -6.38 27.91
N SER A 2 1.71 -6.03 26.78
CA SER A 2 1.46 -4.65 26.36
C SER A 2 0.45 -4.74 25.22
N GLY A 3 -0.80 -4.47 25.58
CA GLY A 3 -1.92 -4.46 24.66
C GLY A 3 -1.89 -3.19 23.83
N ASP A 4 -1.54 -3.27 22.58
CA ASP A 4 -1.80 -2.23 21.59
C ASP A 4 -3.27 -2.31 21.15
N GLY A 5 -4.13 -1.70 21.96
CA GLY A 5 -5.50 -1.41 21.56
C GLY A 5 -5.50 -0.27 20.55
N ASP A 6 -5.65 -0.60 19.27
CA ASP A 6 -6.07 0.35 18.25
C ASP A 6 -7.53 0.75 18.51
N PHE A 7 -7.73 1.65 19.44
CA PHE A 7 -9.00 2.33 19.56
C PHE A 7 -9.12 3.31 18.39
N ASP A 8 -10.16 3.11 17.59
CA ASP A 8 -10.68 4.13 16.68
C ASP A 8 -11.04 5.35 17.55
N PHE A 9 -10.08 6.30 17.64
CA PHE A 9 -10.25 7.49 18.42
C PHE A 9 -11.20 8.41 17.66
N GLN A 10 -12.46 8.25 17.94
CA GLN A 10 -13.35 9.38 17.90
C GLN A 10 -12.97 10.23 19.14
N PRO A 11 -12.45 11.45 18.96
CA PRO A 11 -12.28 12.35 20.09
C PRO A 11 -13.64 12.44 20.77
N LYS A 12 -13.73 12.04 22.04
CA LYS A 12 -14.90 12.35 22.86
C LYS A 12 -14.94 13.87 22.94
N LEU A 13 -15.68 14.45 22.03
CA LEU A 13 -16.08 15.84 22.08
C LEU A 13 -16.82 16.00 23.41
N GLY A 14 -16.20 16.71 24.34
CA GLY A 14 -16.92 17.23 25.48
C GLY A 14 -18.19 17.87 24.92
N ARG A 15 -19.34 17.65 25.56
CA ARG A 15 -20.62 18.21 25.15
C ARG A 15 -20.46 19.72 24.96
N ILE A 16 -20.17 20.14 23.73
CA ILE A 16 -20.33 21.52 23.32
C ILE A 16 -21.84 21.67 23.17
N ARG A 17 -22.46 22.42 24.07
CA ARG A 17 -23.85 22.85 23.96
C ARG A 17 -24.03 23.37 22.55
N SER A 18 -25.04 22.85 21.85
CA SER A 18 -25.50 23.33 20.56
C SER A 18 -26.02 24.75 20.72
N GLN A 19 -25.14 25.73 20.70
CA GLN A 19 -25.51 27.13 20.59
C GLN A 19 -24.97 27.68 19.27
N GLY A 20 -25.88 27.91 18.38
CA GLY A 20 -25.71 28.84 17.28
C GLY A 20 -25.05 28.25 16.04
N SER A 21 -25.77 28.36 14.93
CA SER A 21 -25.17 28.28 13.60
C SER A 21 -23.89 29.12 13.57
N PHE A 22 -22.75 28.50 13.21
CA PHE A 22 -21.51 29.21 12.96
C PHE A 22 -21.76 30.36 11.99
N LYS A 23 -21.71 31.61 12.48
CA LYS A 23 -21.71 32.81 11.66
C LYS A 23 -20.30 33.35 11.63
N PRO A 24 -19.61 33.28 10.49
CA PRO A 24 -18.23 33.77 10.40
C PRO A 24 -18.20 35.26 10.72
N LYS A 25 -17.46 35.64 11.79
CA LYS A 25 -17.10 37.03 12.05
C LYS A 25 -16.18 37.49 10.90
N GLY A 26 -16.47 38.59 10.28
CA GLY A 26 -15.64 39.19 9.21
C GLY A 26 -16.21 39.16 7.80
N MET A 27 -17.14 38.25 7.46
CA MET A 27 -17.70 38.17 6.11
C MET A 27 -18.63 39.36 5.74
N LYS A 28 -19.07 40.19 6.72
CA LYS A 28 -19.91 41.37 6.47
C LYS A 28 -19.19 42.49 5.71
N ALA A 29 -17.89 42.63 5.83
CA ALA A 29 -17.12 43.66 5.14
C ALA A 29 -16.93 43.36 3.65
N TYR A 30 -16.82 42.08 3.29
CA TYR A 30 -16.54 41.61 1.93
C TYR A 30 -17.77 41.67 0.99
N LEU A 31 -18.98 41.67 1.56
CA LEU A 31 -20.23 41.52 0.81
C LEU A 31 -20.97 42.85 0.53
N LYS A 32 -20.37 44.00 0.84
CA LYS A 32 -21.00 45.31 0.57
C LYS A 32 -21.10 45.68 -0.92
N GLY A 33 -20.42 44.97 -1.82
CA GLY A 33 -20.41 45.23 -3.26
C GLY A 33 -21.44 44.46 -4.10
N ALA A 34 -22.10 43.45 -3.59
CA ALA A 34 -22.99 42.57 -4.37
C ALA A 34 -24.38 42.46 -3.74
N ARG A 35 -25.17 43.57 -3.72
CA ARG A 35 -26.56 43.50 -3.30
C ARG A 35 -27.51 43.55 -4.51
N LYS A 36 -28.06 42.40 -4.90
CA LYS A 36 -29.47 42.29 -5.33
C LYS A 36 -30.15 41.26 -4.42
N ARG A 37 -31.19 41.71 -3.70
CA ARG A 37 -31.96 40.88 -2.77
C ARG A 37 -32.79 39.85 -3.53
N PRO A 38 -32.79 38.55 -3.17
CA PRO A 38 -33.87 37.64 -3.52
C PRO A 38 -34.91 37.61 -2.39
N SER A 39 -36.18 37.54 -2.79
CA SER A 39 -37.36 37.50 -1.95
C SER A 39 -37.43 36.23 -1.06
N LYS A 40 -38.04 36.42 0.13
CA LYS A 40 -38.33 35.35 1.09
C LYS A 40 -39.43 34.45 0.57
N THR A 41 -39.17 33.14 0.43
CA THR A 41 -40.19 32.09 0.69
C THR A 41 -39.49 30.73 0.83
N GLY A 42 -39.81 29.98 1.88
CA GLY A 42 -39.67 28.53 1.99
C GLY A 42 -38.36 28.02 2.65
N GLY A 43 -38.51 27.48 3.87
CA GLY A 43 -37.45 26.93 4.70
C GLY A 43 -36.70 25.72 4.08
N GLY A 44 -35.40 25.83 4.02
CA GLY A 44 -34.43 24.81 3.76
C GLY A 44 -33.07 25.46 3.97
N ARG A 45 -32.26 24.96 4.89
CA ARG A 45 -30.89 25.43 5.09
C ARG A 45 -30.07 25.22 3.80
N ARG A 46 -30.16 26.20 2.91
CA ARG A 46 -29.25 26.28 1.74
C ARG A 46 -27.89 26.73 2.25
N SER A 47 -26.86 25.93 2.05
CA SER A 47 -25.51 26.44 2.04
C SER A 47 -25.48 27.54 0.98
N THR A 48 -25.19 28.77 1.36
CA THR A 48 -24.99 29.89 0.44
C THR A 48 -23.63 29.74 -0.26
N ALA A 49 -23.45 28.67 -1.02
CA ALA A 49 -22.45 28.65 -2.05
C ALA A 49 -22.91 29.65 -3.11
N PHE A 50 -22.18 30.76 -3.24
CA PHE A 50 -22.45 31.76 -4.26
C PHE A 50 -22.41 31.06 -5.63
N ALA A 51 -23.42 31.32 -6.46
CA ALA A 51 -23.36 30.92 -7.85
C ALA A 51 -22.05 31.49 -8.46
N GLY A 52 -21.19 30.62 -9.01
CA GLY A 52 -19.91 31.03 -9.56
C GLY A 52 -18.72 31.07 -8.57
N ALA A 53 -18.89 30.72 -7.29
CA ALA A 53 -17.74 30.59 -6.40
C ALA A 53 -16.80 29.47 -6.84
N ARG A 54 -15.50 29.75 -6.84
CA ARG A 54 -14.47 28.75 -7.16
C ARG A 54 -14.32 27.75 -6.03
N ARG A 55 -14.05 26.52 -6.35
CA ARG A 55 -14.06 25.42 -5.40
C ARG A 55 -12.64 24.98 -5.01
N VAL A 56 -12.51 24.61 -3.75
CA VAL A 56 -11.29 24.01 -3.22
C VAL A 56 -11.66 22.68 -2.58
N MET A 57 -10.94 21.62 -2.93
CA MET A 57 -11.00 20.36 -2.24
C MET A 57 -10.00 20.38 -1.08
N ILE A 58 -10.47 20.09 0.13
CA ILE A 58 -9.60 19.97 1.30
C ILE A 58 -9.87 18.62 1.95
N LYS A 59 -8.80 17.84 2.10
CA LYS A 59 -8.76 16.62 2.90
C LYS A 59 -7.98 16.92 4.16
N ALA A 60 -8.41 16.41 5.31
CA ALA A 60 -7.76 16.62 6.59
C ALA A 60 -7.64 15.31 7.37
N ARG A 61 -6.54 15.13 8.09
CA ARG A 61 -6.30 13.99 8.97
C ARG A 61 -5.51 14.39 10.21
N VAL A 62 -5.87 13.77 11.34
CA VAL A 62 -5.06 13.81 12.56
C VAL A 62 -4.09 12.63 12.54
N HIS A 63 -2.80 12.91 12.65
CA HIS A 63 -1.74 11.92 12.71
C HIS A 63 -1.17 11.85 14.13
N ARG A 64 -1.28 10.68 14.79
CA ARG A 64 -0.73 10.47 16.13
C ARG A 64 0.76 10.14 16.06
N LEU A 65 1.55 10.73 16.96
CA LEU A 65 2.99 10.51 17.03
C LEU A 65 3.38 9.31 17.91
N SER A 66 2.47 8.83 18.79
CA SER A 66 2.69 7.65 19.63
C SER A 66 2.71 6.34 18.80
N GLY A 67 3.25 5.26 19.38
CA GLY A 67 3.19 3.93 18.76
C GLY A 67 3.87 3.83 17.39
N GLY A 68 5.06 4.43 17.21
CA GLY A 68 5.78 4.48 15.92
C GLY A 68 5.25 5.53 14.95
N GLY A 69 4.33 6.41 15.39
CA GLY A 69 3.80 7.52 14.59
C GLY A 69 4.85 8.54 14.19
N ALA A 70 5.79 8.85 15.10
CA ALA A 70 6.89 9.76 14.81
C ALA A 70 7.77 9.29 13.63
N GLY A 71 8.08 7.99 13.54
CA GLY A 71 8.83 7.43 12.42
C GLY A 71 8.05 7.53 11.09
N ARG A 72 6.73 7.32 11.13
CA ARG A 72 5.87 7.51 9.95
C ARG A 72 5.77 8.98 9.54
N GLN A 73 5.74 9.91 10.52
CA GLN A 73 5.73 11.35 10.24
C GLN A 73 7.03 11.78 9.56
N ARG A 74 8.18 11.32 10.06
CA ARG A 74 9.49 11.58 9.45
C ARG A 74 9.55 11.09 8.01
N ALA A 75 9.13 9.85 7.77
CA ALA A 75 9.08 9.29 6.42
C ALA A 75 8.11 10.05 5.49
N HIS A 76 7.02 10.59 6.03
CA HIS A 76 6.07 11.40 5.28
C HIS A 76 6.67 12.74 4.86
N ILE A 77 7.33 13.46 5.77
CA ILE A 77 8.01 14.72 5.47
C ILE A 77 9.09 14.52 4.41
N SER A 78 9.97 13.52 4.57
CA SER A 78 10.98 13.20 3.53
C SER A 78 10.35 12.84 2.18
N TYR A 79 9.16 12.23 2.20
CA TYR A 79 8.43 11.97 0.96
C TYR A 79 7.90 13.25 0.30
N LEU A 80 7.46 14.23 1.09
CA LEU A 80 6.94 15.49 0.58
C LEU A 80 8.02 16.34 -0.09
N GLU A 81 9.27 16.27 0.38
CA GLU A 81 10.46 16.94 -0.18
C GLU A 81 11.05 16.25 -1.42
N ARG A 82 10.41 15.19 -1.91
CA ARG A 82 10.96 14.37 -2.98
C ARG A 82 11.27 15.15 -4.27
N ASP A 83 12.29 14.70 -4.96
CA ASP A 83 12.69 15.25 -6.26
C ASP A 83 11.52 15.34 -7.25
N ARG A 84 11.53 16.39 -8.09
CA ARG A 84 10.56 16.65 -9.16
C ARG A 84 9.11 16.84 -8.71
N ALA A 85 8.87 17.12 -7.44
CA ALA A 85 7.52 17.43 -6.95
C ALA A 85 7.21 18.93 -7.05
N GLY A 86 8.23 19.79 -7.04
CA GLY A 86 8.12 21.23 -7.18
C GLY A 86 7.77 21.69 -8.61
N LYS A 87 7.72 23.00 -8.79
CA LYS A 87 7.51 23.64 -10.08
C LYS A 87 8.69 23.34 -11.00
N ASP A 88 8.43 23.19 -12.29
CA ASP A 88 9.45 22.90 -13.31
C ASP A 88 10.31 21.63 -13.06
N LYS A 89 9.80 20.70 -12.25
CA LYS A 89 10.45 19.45 -11.81
C LYS A 89 11.61 19.65 -10.83
N ASP A 90 11.69 20.79 -10.20
CA ASP A 90 12.62 21.04 -9.11
C ASP A 90 12.20 20.24 -7.84
N PRO A 91 13.11 20.06 -6.86
CA PRO A 91 12.73 19.58 -5.53
C PRO A 91 11.64 20.47 -4.92
N ALA A 92 10.70 19.86 -4.21
CA ALA A 92 9.69 20.61 -3.50
C ALA A 92 10.26 21.18 -2.20
N GLU A 93 10.03 22.45 -1.93
CA GLU A 93 10.54 23.17 -0.76
C GLU A 93 9.42 23.51 0.21
N PHE A 94 9.65 23.29 1.49
CA PHE A 94 8.72 23.73 2.53
C PHE A 94 8.77 25.24 2.74
N TYR A 95 7.63 25.79 3.15
CA TYR A 95 7.45 27.17 3.55
C TYR A 95 6.44 27.26 4.71
N ASP A 96 6.48 28.37 5.45
CA ASP A 96 5.53 28.73 6.50
C ASP A 96 4.83 30.08 6.19
N ASP A 97 4.38 30.78 7.23
CA ASP A 97 3.72 32.08 7.10
C ASP A 97 4.63 33.20 6.60
N VAL A 98 5.94 33.13 6.84
CA VAL A 98 6.92 34.21 6.53
C VAL A 98 8.11 33.73 5.70
N SER A 99 8.52 32.47 5.80
CA SER A 99 9.76 31.94 5.23
C SER A 99 9.50 30.91 4.14
N ASP A 100 10.43 30.81 3.19
CA ASP A 100 10.51 29.78 2.17
C ASP A 100 11.82 29.00 2.33
N GLY A 101 11.89 27.77 1.82
CA GLY A 101 13.10 26.93 1.84
C GLY A 101 13.40 26.33 3.23
N LEU A 102 12.36 25.97 3.98
CA LEU A 102 12.49 25.38 5.30
C LEU A 102 12.87 23.90 5.25
N ASP A 103 13.64 23.44 6.25
CA ASP A 103 13.88 22.00 6.47
C ASP A 103 12.72 21.38 7.27
N GLY A 104 11.94 20.53 6.61
CA GLY A 104 10.82 19.86 7.26
C GLY A 104 11.23 18.88 8.36
N GLN A 105 12.48 18.33 8.31
CA GLN A 105 12.98 17.45 9.37
C GLN A 105 13.37 18.23 10.62
N ASP A 106 13.87 19.45 10.48
CA ASP A 106 14.18 20.34 11.61
C ASP A 106 12.89 20.81 12.27
N TRP A 107 11.89 21.25 11.49
CA TRP A 107 10.56 21.54 12.04
C TRP A 107 9.99 20.34 12.83
N LEU A 108 10.12 19.12 12.30
CA LEU A 108 9.63 17.93 12.98
C LEU A 108 10.36 17.63 14.29
N LYS A 109 11.65 17.93 14.40
CA LYS A 109 12.42 17.77 15.65
C LYS A 109 11.90 18.68 16.75
N GLU A 110 11.56 19.93 16.42
CA GLU A 110 10.99 20.90 17.35
C GLU A 110 9.62 20.46 17.89
N HIS A 111 8.85 19.70 17.09
CA HIS A 111 7.51 19.24 17.43
C HIS A 111 7.45 17.74 17.79
N ALA A 112 8.60 17.12 18.13
CA ALA A 112 8.71 15.67 18.35
C ALA A 112 7.93 15.17 19.58
N ASP A 113 7.76 16.03 20.60
CA ASP A 113 7.11 15.68 21.87
C ASP A 113 5.58 15.87 21.83
N GLU A 114 5.04 16.25 20.69
CA GLU A 114 3.61 16.46 20.55
C GLU A 114 2.85 15.13 20.47
N ARG A 115 1.59 15.17 20.90
CA ARG A 115 0.71 14.02 20.86
C ARG A 115 0.27 13.66 19.44
N HIS A 116 0.06 14.67 18.59
CA HIS A 116 -0.46 14.52 17.24
C HIS A 116 -0.13 15.75 16.39
N HIS A 117 -0.10 15.55 15.07
CA HIS A 117 -0.08 16.61 14.06
C HIS A 117 -1.35 16.55 13.20
N PHE A 118 -1.70 17.66 12.59
CA PHE A 118 -2.68 17.69 11.53
C PHE A 118 -2.00 17.64 10.17
N ARG A 119 -2.55 16.89 9.24
CA ARG A 119 -2.13 16.86 7.83
C ARG A 119 -3.29 17.27 6.97
N PHE A 120 -3.05 18.17 6.02
CA PHE A 120 -4.05 18.60 5.06
C PHE A 120 -3.51 18.44 3.64
N ILE A 121 -4.44 18.22 2.71
CA ILE A 121 -4.22 18.42 1.28
C ILE A 121 -5.24 19.45 0.82
N VAL A 122 -4.75 20.55 0.27
CA VAL A 122 -5.54 21.64 -0.28
C VAL A 122 -5.35 21.62 -1.80
N SER A 123 -6.43 21.35 -2.56
CA SER A 123 -6.37 21.28 -4.03
C SER A 123 -7.43 22.22 -4.61
N PRO A 124 -7.03 23.38 -5.15
CA PRO A 124 -7.92 24.28 -5.88
C PRO A 124 -8.41 23.63 -7.18
N GLU A 125 -9.71 23.74 -7.48
CA GLU A 125 -10.27 23.20 -8.74
C GLU A 125 -9.70 23.90 -9.99
N ASP A 126 -9.36 25.18 -9.87
CA ASP A 126 -8.74 26.01 -10.92
C ASP A 126 -7.28 26.33 -10.59
N GLY A 127 -6.55 25.39 -9.98
CA GLY A 127 -5.17 25.58 -9.52
C GLY A 127 -4.20 25.97 -10.65
N GLU A 128 -4.47 25.50 -11.86
CA GLU A 128 -3.69 25.86 -13.06
C GLU A 128 -3.79 27.36 -13.44
N LYS A 129 -4.78 28.09 -12.92
CA LYS A 129 -4.94 29.52 -13.12
C LYS A 129 -4.20 30.37 -12.08
N LEU A 130 -3.74 29.73 -10.99
CA LEU A 130 -2.91 30.40 -9.99
C LEU A 130 -1.47 30.52 -10.48
N GLN A 131 -0.91 31.73 -10.43
CA GLN A 131 0.52 31.93 -10.68
C GLN A 131 1.35 31.27 -9.59
N GLU A 132 0.95 31.46 -8.33
CA GLU A 132 1.52 30.85 -7.15
C GLU A 132 0.43 30.48 -6.12
N PRO A 133 0.46 29.27 -5.57
CA PRO A 133 -0.50 28.87 -4.52
C PRO A 133 -0.11 29.39 -3.12
N LYS A 134 1.17 29.67 -2.83
CA LYS A 134 1.69 30.06 -1.50
C LYS A 134 0.89 31.21 -0.86
N PRO A 135 0.58 32.35 -1.53
CA PRO A 135 -0.18 33.42 -0.90
C PRO A 135 -1.59 32.98 -0.47
N VAL A 136 -2.25 32.17 -1.29
CA VAL A 136 -3.60 31.65 -0.97
C VAL A 136 -3.57 30.71 0.23
N ILE A 137 -2.52 29.89 0.35
CA ILE A 137 -2.31 28.97 1.48
C ILE A 137 -2.01 29.73 2.76
N ARG A 138 -1.11 30.72 2.72
CA ARG A 138 -0.81 31.63 3.86
C ARG A 138 -2.07 32.33 4.36
N ASP A 139 -2.86 32.87 3.46
CA ASP A 139 -4.16 33.50 3.79
C ASP A 139 -5.16 32.49 4.38
N LEU A 140 -5.16 31.24 3.88
CA LEU A 140 -6.04 30.20 4.41
C LEU A 140 -5.69 29.86 5.86
N VAL A 141 -4.40 29.66 6.17
CA VAL A 141 -3.97 29.36 7.54
C VAL A 141 -4.16 30.58 8.46
N SER A 142 -3.85 31.80 8.00
CA SER A 142 -4.16 33.02 8.75
C SER A 142 -5.66 33.14 9.07
N GLN A 143 -6.54 32.75 8.12
CA GLN A 143 -7.98 32.73 8.38
C GLN A 143 -8.36 31.62 9.40
N MET A 144 -7.65 30.48 9.39
CA MET A 144 -7.85 29.43 10.39
C MET A 144 -7.44 29.93 11.79
N GLU A 145 -6.34 30.68 11.92
CA GLU A 145 -5.93 31.29 13.19
C GLU A 145 -7.01 32.19 13.78
N ILE A 146 -7.62 33.03 12.93
CA ILE A 146 -8.73 33.90 13.34
C ILE A 146 -9.94 33.07 13.79
N ASP A 147 -10.28 32.00 13.03
CA ASP A 147 -11.45 31.18 13.30
C ASP A 147 -11.27 30.31 14.55
N LEU A 148 -10.03 29.89 14.85
CA LEU A 148 -9.67 29.04 15.99
C LEU A 148 -9.19 29.83 17.21
N GLU A 149 -9.02 31.15 17.09
CA GLU A 149 -8.58 32.07 18.13
C GLU A 149 -7.23 31.64 18.75
N THR A 150 -6.26 31.25 17.91
CA THR A 150 -4.90 30.84 18.30
C THR A 150 -3.94 30.96 17.14
N LYS A 151 -2.66 31.20 17.41
CA LYS A 151 -1.62 31.05 16.41
C LYS A 151 -1.39 29.58 16.10
N LEU A 152 -1.02 29.31 14.87
CA LEU A 152 -0.78 27.96 14.37
C LEU A 152 0.65 27.86 13.88
N ASP A 153 1.34 26.80 14.29
CA ASP A 153 2.65 26.47 13.78
C ASP A 153 2.50 25.39 12.69
N TRP A 154 3.02 25.66 11.50
CA TRP A 154 2.79 24.82 10.34
C TRP A 154 3.86 25.00 9.27
N ILE A 155 4.05 23.96 8.47
CA ILE A 155 4.82 24.00 7.21
C ILE A 155 3.96 23.48 6.07
N ALA A 156 4.20 23.99 4.87
CA ALA A 156 3.49 23.56 3.67
C ALA A 156 4.45 23.36 2.49
N VAL A 157 4.04 22.52 1.55
CA VAL A 157 4.78 22.25 0.31
C VAL A 157 3.82 22.06 -0.85
N ASP A 158 4.13 22.67 -2.00
CA ASP A 158 3.31 22.61 -3.20
C ASP A 158 3.80 21.51 -4.15
N HIS A 159 2.87 20.68 -4.63
CA HIS A 159 3.15 19.62 -5.58
C HIS A 159 2.53 19.88 -6.95
N TYR A 160 3.40 19.93 -7.97
CA TYR A 160 3.04 20.18 -9.37
C TYR A 160 3.13 18.92 -10.26
N ASN A 161 3.65 17.83 -9.73
CA ASN A 161 3.93 16.60 -10.49
C ASN A 161 2.73 15.65 -10.64
N THR A 162 1.54 16.06 -10.24
CA THR A 162 0.27 15.34 -10.36
C THR A 162 -0.63 16.01 -11.39
N GLU A 163 -1.78 15.38 -11.71
CA GLU A 163 -2.76 15.95 -12.64
C GLU A 163 -3.36 17.28 -12.16
N HIS A 164 -3.32 17.51 -10.85
CA HIS A 164 -3.86 18.71 -10.21
C HIS A 164 -2.86 19.26 -9.21
N LEU A 165 -2.60 20.56 -9.30
CA LEU A 165 -1.86 21.29 -8.29
C LEU A 165 -2.52 21.08 -6.92
N HIS A 166 -1.71 20.72 -5.92
CA HIS A 166 -2.16 20.62 -4.55
C HIS A 166 -1.05 20.93 -3.56
N THR A 167 -1.43 21.45 -2.41
CA THR A 167 -0.54 21.79 -1.32
C THR A 167 -0.74 20.83 -0.17
N HIS A 168 0.35 20.27 0.35
CA HIS A 168 0.38 19.58 1.64
C HIS A 168 0.67 20.57 2.74
N ILE A 169 -0.10 20.52 3.82
CA ILE A 169 0.17 21.29 5.05
C ILE A 169 0.33 20.29 6.19
N VAL A 170 1.43 20.42 6.92
CA VAL A 170 1.66 19.74 8.20
C VAL A 170 1.61 20.81 9.29
N MET A 171 0.77 20.59 10.29
CA MET A 171 0.50 21.59 11.33
C MET A 171 0.66 20.94 12.70
N SER A 172 1.26 21.68 13.63
CA SER A 172 1.39 21.31 15.03
C SER A 172 0.04 20.98 15.67
N GLY A 173 0.03 20.00 16.54
CA GLY A 173 -1.11 19.66 17.40
C GLY A 173 -1.23 20.54 18.64
N LYS A 174 -0.45 21.60 18.75
CA LYS A 174 -0.43 22.55 19.88
C LYS A 174 -0.99 23.91 19.47
N ARG A 175 -1.53 24.60 20.46
CA ARG A 175 -1.89 26.00 20.41
C ARG A 175 -0.71 26.85 20.92
N ASP A 176 -0.77 28.15 20.68
CA ASP A 176 0.19 29.14 21.23
C ASP A 176 0.26 29.14 22.77
N ASP A 177 -0.82 28.72 23.46
CA ASP A 177 -0.84 28.55 24.93
C ASP A 177 -0.31 27.17 25.40
N GLY A 178 0.23 26.35 24.50
CA GLY A 178 0.82 25.03 24.77
C GLY A 178 -0.19 23.89 24.96
N LYS A 179 -1.49 24.17 24.91
CA LYS A 179 -2.54 23.13 25.00
C LYS A 179 -2.70 22.41 23.66
N ASP A 180 -3.30 21.20 23.73
CA ASP A 180 -3.64 20.47 22.52
C ASP A 180 -4.63 21.25 21.64
N LEU A 181 -4.29 21.38 20.36
CA LEU A 181 -5.15 21.98 19.35
C LEU A 181 -6.30 21.01 19.02
N VAL A 182 -7.52 21.49 19.14
CA VAL A 182 -8.75 20.75 18.82
C VAL A 182 -9.52 21.48 17.73
N ILE A 183 -9.61 20.87 16.56
CA ILE A 183 -10.37 21.43 15.43
C ILE A 183 -11.67 20.62 15.26
N SER A 184 -12.82 21.29 15.24
CA SER A 184 -14.10 20.60 15.12
C SER A 184 -14.26 19.90 13.75
N LYS A 185 -14.92 18.74 13.74
CA LYS A 185 -15.19 17.99 12.49
C LYS A 185 -15.95 18.83 11.47
N ASP A 186 -16.85 19.69 11.92
CA ASP A 186 -17.63 20.57 11.05
C ASP A 186 -16.73 21.61 10.36
N TYR A 187 -15.76 22.17 11.10
CA TYR A 187 -14.78 23.10 10.54
C TYR A 187 -13.89 22.41 9.52
N LEU A 188 -13.34 21.22 9.84
CA LEU A 188 -12.51 20.43 8.93
C LEU A 188 -13.28 20.02 7.65
N SER A 189 -14.56 19.68 7.77
CA SER A 189 -15.34 19.18 6.63
C SER A 189 -16.00 20.27 5.77
N ARG A 190 -16.34 21.42 6.35
CA ARG A 190 -17.04 22.53 5.69
C ARG A 190 -16.33 23.86 5.85
N GLY A 191 -16.00 24.26 7.07
CA GLY A 191 -15.46 25.59 7.37
C GLY A 191 -14.23 25.93 6.53
N MET A 192 -13.21 25.07 6.54
CA MET A 192 -12.00 25.28 5.73
C MET A 192 -12.29 25.37 4.23
N ARG A 193 -13.20 24.54 3.70
CA ARG A 193 -13.56 24.59 2.27
C ARG A 193 -14.27 25.88 1.90
N GLU A 194 -15.13 26.40 2.77
CA GLU A 194 -15.81 27.68 2.58
C GLU A 194 -14.79 28.82 2.57
N ARG A 195 -13.81 28.79 3.49
CA ARG A 195 -12.71 29.78 3.54
C ARG A 195 -11.84 29.69 2.29
N GLY A 196 -11.34 28.49 1.94
CA GLY A 196 -10.54 28.29 0.74
C GLY A 196 -11.27 28.69 -0.54
N SER A 197 -12.57 28.38 -0.66
CA SER A 197 -13.41 28.83 -1.78
C SER A 197 -13.54 30.35 -1.87
N ALA A 198 -13.71 31.03 -0.73
CA ALA A 198 -13.79 32.48 -0.69
C ALA A 198 -12.45 33.13 -1.08
N LEU A 199 -11.34 32.61 -0.59
CA LEU A 199 -9.99 33.10 -0.91
C LEU A 199 -9.67 32.88 -2.40
N LEU A 200 -9.91 31.68 -2.92
CA LEU A 200 -9.68 31.39 -4.34
C LEU A 200 -10.56 32.23 -5.25
N THR A 201 -11.82 32.50 -4.83
CA THR A 201 -12.73 33.36 -5.58
C THR A 201 -12.29 34.83 -5.52
N ARG A 202 -11.68 35.27 -4.42
CA ARG A 202 -11.08 36.59 -4.30
C ARG A 202 -9.90 36.76 -5.28
N GLU A 203 -9.06 35.73 -5.36
CA GLU A 203 -7.85 35.76 -6.18
C GLU A 203 -8.17 35.69 -7.69
N LEU A 204 -9.00 34.76 -8.09
CA LEU A 204 -9.27 34.45 -9.49
C LEU A 204 -10.59 35.07 -10.04
N GLY A 205 -11.35 35.77 -9.20
CA GLY A 205 -12.70 36.23 -9.53
C GLY A 205 -13.73 35.10 -9.54
N LEU A 206 -15.00 35.47 -9.67
CA LEU A 206 -16.10 34.52 -9.83
C LEU A 206 -15.96 33.78 -11.17
N GLN A 207 -16.36 32.51 -11.18
CA GLN A 207 -16.54 31.78 -12.45
C GLN A 207 -17.63 32.46 -13.27
N THR A 208 -17.36 32.69 -14.54
CA THR A 208 -18.37 33.16 -15.48
C THR A 208 -19.38 32.05 -15.81
N GLU A 209 -20.57 32.42 -16.28
CA GLU A 209 -21.55 31.41 -16.70
C GLU A 209 -21.03 30.49 -17.82
N PRO A 210 -20.32 30.98 -18.87
CA PRO A 210 -19.69 30.09 -19.86
C PRO A 210 -18.66 29.11 -19.25
N GLU A 211 -17.80 29.56 -18.34
CA GLU A 211 -16.86 28.67 -17.63
C GLU A 211 -17.57 27.55 -16.87
N LEU A 212 -18.66 27.90 -16.15
CA LEU A 212 -19.44 26.94 -15.41
C LEU A 212 -20.12 25.93 -16.32
N VAL A 213 -20.73 26.37 -17.41
CA VAL A 213 -21.37 25.49 -18.39
C VAL A 213 -20.34 24.56 -19.04
N ALA A 214 -19.21 25.08 -19.47
CA ALA A 214 -18.12 24.28 -20.06
C ALA A 214 -17.64 23.18 -19.10
N LYS A 215 -17.46 23.50 -17.81
CA LYS A 215 -17.10 22.51 -16.79
C LYS A 215 -18.19 21.44 -16.61
N LEU A 216 -19.46 21.83 -16.56
CA LEU A 216 -20.56 20.87 -16.43
C LEU A 216 -20.69 19.97 -17.66
N GLU A 217 -20.45 20.51 -18.85
CA GLU A 217 -20.41 19.72 -20.09
C GLU A 217 -19.26 18.72 -20.08
N GLN A 218 -18.08 19.14 -19.65
CA GLN A 218 -16.91 18.26 -19.48
C GLN A 218 -17.20 17.18 -18.44
N GLU A 219 -17.72 17.55 -17.26
CA GLU A 219 -18.10 16.59 -16.21
C GLU A 219 -19.15 15.60 -16.68
N SER A 220 -20.06 16.01 -17.58
CA SER A 220 -21.12 15.13 -18.08
C SER A 220 -20.59 13.86 -18.78
N ALA A 221 -19.38 13.89 -19.32
CA ALA A 221 -18.76 12.77 -20.01
C ALA A 221 -17.90 11.86 -19.10
N LEU A 222 -17.64 12.26 -17.85
CA LEU A 222 -16.73 11.54 -16.97
C LEU A 222 -17.33 10.21 -16.45
N ARG A 223 -16.47 9.21 -16.26
CA ARG A 223 -16.84 7.89 -15.71
C ARG A 223 -16.67 7.83 -14.18
N LYS A 224 -16.99 8.91 -13.50
CA LYS A 224 -16.93 9.06 -12.04
C LYS A 224 -18.12 9.85 -11.52
N VAL A 225 -18.30 9.88 -10.20
CA VAL A 225 -19.37 10.68 -9.56
C VAL A 225 -19.11 12.16 -9.77
N THR A 226 -20.04 12.84 -10.44
CA THR A 226 -19.95 14.28 -10.77
C THR A 226 -20.91 15.12 -9.93
N ARG A 227 -20.81 16.45 -10.07
CA ARG A 227 -21.81 17.38 -9.51
C ARG A 227 -23.20 17.11 -10.05
N ILE A 228 -23.28 16.78 -11.34
CA ILE A 228 -24.55 16.51 -12.03
C ILE A 228 -25.24 15.31 -11.39
N ASP A 229 -24.50 14.20 -11.13
CA ASP A 229 -25.07 13.01 -10.51
C ASP A 229 -25.64 13.29 -9.12
N ARG A 230 -24.96 14.10 -8.31
CA ARG A 230 -25.43 14.50 -6.97
C ARG A 230 -26.71 15.33 -7.04
N ILE A 231 -26.88 16.13 -8.10
CA ILE A 231 -28.13 16.90 -8.33
C ILE A 231 -29.21 15.95 -8.80
N LEU A 232 -28.93 15.09 -9.78
CA LEU A 232 -29.87 14.10 -10.30
C LEU A 232 -30.41 13.20 -9.19
N MET A 233 -29.51 12.58 -8.37
CA MET A 233 -29.89 11.74 -7.22
C MET A 233 -30.73 12.46 -6.17
N ARG A 234 -30.53 13.77 -5.97
CA ARG A 234 -31.31 14.56 -5.03
C ARG A 234 -32.70 14.89 -5.58
N GLU A 235 -32.81 15.00 -6.89
CA GLU A 235 -34.04 15.42 -7.59
C GLU A 235 -34.87 14.24 -8.10
N MET A 236 -34.35 13.01 -8.03
CA MET A 236 -35.08 11.77 -8.31
C MET A 236 -36.34 11.68 -7.39
N ASP A 237 -37.38 11.14 -7.94
CA ASP A 237 -38.53 10.71 -7.16
C ASP A 237 -38.24 9.38 -6.40
N ARG A 238 -39.25 8.89 -5.66
CA ARG A 238 -39.13 7.64 -4.87
C ARG A 238 -38.94 6.40 -5.73
N ASN A 239 -39.19 6.48 -7.03
CA ASN A 239 -39.06 5.37 -7.98
C ASN A 239 -37.76 5.47 -8.78
N GLY A 240 -36.81 6.34 -8.39
CA GLY A 240 -35.57 6.57 -9.12
C GLY A 240 -35.72 7.28 -10.46
N ALA A 241 -36.86 7.97 -10.68
CA ALA A 241 -37.15 8.64 -11.94
C ALA A 241 -36.89 10.15 -11.85
N ILE A 242 -36.43 10.72 -12.95
CA ILE A 242 -36.28 12.17 -13.14
C ILE A 242 -36.94 12.60 -14.45
N ASN A 243 -37.67 13.73 -14.41
CA ASN A 243 -38.33 14.30 -15.58
C ASN A 243 -37.57 15.54 -16.06
N LEU A 244 -37.00 15.49 -17.26
CA LEU A 244 -36.30 16.61 -17.92
C LEU A 244 -37.24 17.56 -18.69
N ASP A 245 -38.52 17.23 -18.87
CA ASP A 245 -39.50 18.14 -19.50
C ASP A 245 -39.75 19.36 -18.62
N ASN A 246 -39.41 19.29 -17.33
CA ASN A 246 -39.45 20.44 -16.44
C ASN A 246 -38.41 21.48 -16.90
N PRO A 247 -38.83 22.73 -17.25
CA PRO A 247 -37.92 23.77 -17.76
C PRO A 247 -36.74 24.09 -16.85
N ARG A 248 -36.88 23.87 -15.52
CA ARG A 248 -35.78 24.06 -14.55
C ARG A 248 -34.71 22.98 -14.65
N ARG A 249 -35.03 21.83 -15.25
CA ARG A 249 -34.16 20.65 -15.40
C ARG A 249 -33.72 20.41 -16.83
N ASN A 250 -34.36 21.11 -17.79
CA ASN A 250 -33.99 21.00 -19.21
C ASN A 250 -32.69 21.78 -19.49
N ARG A 251 -31.56 21.17 -19.13
CA ARG A 251 -30.20 21.67 -19.38
C ARG A 251 -29.43 20.70 -20.26
N PRO A 252 -28.72 21.18 -21.27
CA PRO A 252 -27.97 20.30 -22.20
C PRO A 252 -27.04 19.32 -21.50
N TYR A 253 -26.35 19.74 -20.44
CA TYR A 253 -25.42 18.89 -19.68
C TYR A 253 -26.13 17.77 -18.88
N TYR A 254 -27.41 17.94 -18.46
CA TYR A 254 -28.18 16.85 -17.86
C TYR A 254 -28.53 15.79 -18.88
N GLN A 255 -28.98 16.19 -20.06
CA GLN A 255 -29.27 15.28 -21.17
C GLN A 255 -28.00 14.52 -21.58
N LYS A 256 -26.90 15.22 -21.74
CA LYS A 256 -25.59 14.61 -22.06
C LYS A 256 -25.16 13.62 -20.97
N ARG A 257 -25.30 13.99 -19.68
CA ARG A 257 -24.97 13.10 -18.56
C ARG A 257 -25.81 11.84 -18.55
N LEU A 258 -27.13 11.94 -18.70
CA LEU A 258 -28.03 10.81 -18.72
C LEU A 258 -27.74 9.87 -19.93
N ASN A 259 -27.38 10.41 -21.08
CA ASN A 259 -26.92 9.63 -22.21
C ASN A 259 -25.59 8.89 -21.91
N THR A 260 -24.66 9.54 -21.24
CA THR A 260 -23.42 8.91 -20.78
C THR A 260 -23.71 7.79 -19.77
N LEU A 261 -24.56 8.02 -18.78
CA LEU A 261 -24.99 7.00 -17.83
C LEU A 261 -25.70 5.83 -18.52
N ARG A 262 -26.53 6.11 -19.55
CA ARG A 262 -27.19 5.09 -20.36
C ARG A 262 -26.17 4.21 -21.09
N SER A 263 -25.14 4.79 -21.68
CA SER A 263 -24.09 4.00 -22.36
C SER A 263 -23.32 3.09 -21.41
N MET A 264 -23.30 3.42 -20.11
CA MET A 264 -22.72 2.59 -19.04
C MET A 264 -23.74 1.62 -18.40
N GLY A 265 -25.02 1.63 -18.84
CA GLY A 265 -26.07 0.80 -18.27
C GLY A 265 -26.63 1.30 -16.93
N LEU A 266 -26.30 2.52 -16.50
CA LEU A 266 -26.66 3.10 -15.21
C LEU A 266 -27.89 4.03 -15.26
N ALA A 267 -28.41 4.30 -16.44
CA ALA A 267 -29.66 5.02 -16.64
C ALA A 267 -30.43 4.49 -17.84
N ARG A 268 -31.74 4.64 -17.85
CA ARG A 268 -32.63 4.23 -18.95
C ARG A 268 -33.61 5.35 -19.28
N HIS A 269 -33.74 5.65 -20.55
CA HIS A 269 -34.79 6.53 -21.05
C HIS A 269 -36.12 5.75 -21.09
N GLN A 270 -37.17 6.26 -20.49
CA GLN A 270 -38.49 5.63 -20.45
C GLN A 270 -39.38 6.16 -21.57
N SER A 271 -39.87 7.39 -21.43
CA SER A 271 -40.71 8.07 -22.44
C SER A 271 -40.72 9.57 -22.21
N GLY A 272 -40.86 10.37 -23.27
CA GLY A 272 -40.78 11.83 -23.15
C GLY A 272 -39.46 12.27 -22.51
N GLY A 273 -39.51 13.15 -21.54
CA GLY A 273 -38.35 13.57 -20.76
C GLY A 273 -38.04 12.70 -19.53
N ILE A 274 -38.69 11.53 -19.37
CA ILE A 274 -38.59 10.72 -18.17
C ILE A 274 -37.41 9.73 -18.29
N TRP A 275 -36.56 9.73 -17.29
CA TRP A 275 -35.41 8.83 -17.15
C TRP A 275 -35.47 8.10 -15.82
N SER A 276 -35.08 6.82 -15.80
CA SER A 276 -34.80 6.09 -14.57
C SER A 276 -33.28 5.96 -14.38
N ILE A 277 -32.84 6.08 -13.14
CA ILE A 277 -31.44 6.00 -12.73
C ILE A 277 -31.31 4.83 -11.76
N ASP A 278 -30.25 4.07 -11.87
CA ASP A 278 -29.95 2.93 -10.99
C ASP A 278 -29.67 3.39 -9.55
N ASP A 279 -30.26 2.71 -8.57
CA ASP A 279 -30.08 3.03 -7.14
C ASP A 279 -28.63 2.89 -6.67
N GLY A 280 -27.83 2.04 -7.36
CA GLY A 280 -26.40 1.83 -7.11
C GLY A 280 -25.46 2.77 -7.89
N LEU A 281 -25.97 3.86 -8.46
CA LEU A 281 -25.21 4.76 -9.34
C LEU A 281 -23.87 5.21 -8.76
N ASP A 282 -23.83 5.65 -7.51
CA ASP A 282 -22.62 6.15 -6.86
C ASP A 282 -21.59 5.02 -6.63
N VAL A 283 -22.05 3.83 -6.25
CA VAL A 283 -21.20 2.65 -6.07
C VAL A 283 -20.58 2.23 -7.41
N ALA A 284 -21.38 2.16 -8.46
CA ALA A 284 -20.92 1.78 -9.79
C ALA A 284 -19.94 2.80 -10.37
N LEU A 285 -20.22 4.10 -10.25
CA LEU A 285 -19.32 5.15 -10.74
C LEU A 285 -18.01 5.21 -9.96
N ASN A 286 -18.03 5.00 -8.64
CA ASN A 286 -16.81 4.92 -7.84
C ASN A 286 -15.95 3.69 -8.22
N ALA A 287 -16.58 2.56 -8.54
CA ALA A 287 -15.87 1.38 -9.02
C ALA A 287 -15.22 1.62 -10.39
N LEU A 288 -15.92 2.30 -11.31
CA LEU A 288 -15.38 2.69 -12.62
C LEU A 288 -14.21 3.67 -12.48
N GLU A 289 -14.35 4.72 -11.67
CA GLU A 289 -13.27 5.68 -11.40
C GLU A 289 -12.02 4.99 -10.88
N LYS A 290 -12.19 4.05 -9.94
CA LYS A 290 -11.07 3.25 -9.41
C LYS A 290 -10.43 2.41 -10.50
N SER A 291 -11.23 1.75 -11.33
CA SER A 291 -10.74 0.94 -12.45
C SER A 291 -9.96 1.78 -13.47
N ASP A 292 -10.50 2.92 -13.88
CA ASP A 292 -9.86 3.83 -14.83
C ASP A 292 -8.54 4.40 -14.25
N THR A 293 -8.52 4.75 -12.96
CA THR A 293 -7.30 5.20 -12.27
C THR A 293 -6.22 4.13 -12.29
N ILE A 294 -6.57 2.87 -12.02
CA ILE A 294 -5.63 1.75 -12.05
C ILE A 294 -5.09 1.54 -13.47
N ALA A 295 -5.96 1.57 -14.49
CA ALA A 295 -5.54 1.41 -15.87
C ALA A 295 -4.52 2.48 -16.30
N VAL A 296 -4.77 3.75 -15.97
CA VAL A 296 -3.83 4.86 -16.24
C VAL A 296 -2.51 4.67 -15.49
N ARG A 297 -2.54 4.22 -14.23
CA ARG A 297 -1.33 3.95 -13.44
C ARG A 297 -0.47 2.85 -14.07
N ILE A 298 -1.11 1.77 -14.52
CA ILE A 298 -0.44 0.65 -15.21
C ILE A 298 0.20 1.15 -16.51
N GLU A 299 -0.56 1.85 -17.36
CA GLU A 299 -0.06 2.37 -18.62
C GLU A 299 1.18 3.28 -18.42
N ARG A 300 1.11 4.19 -17.46
CA ARG A 300 2.25 5.07 -17.12
C ARG A 300 3.47 4.29 -16.63
N ALA A 301 3.26 3.26 -15.79
CA ALA A 301 4.36 2.46 -15.27
C ALA A 301 5.03 1.63 -16.38
N VAL A 302 4.23 0.99 -17.25
CA VAL A 302 4.71 0.23 -18.40
C VAL A 302 5.51 1.12 -19.34
N ARG A 303 4.97 2.30 -19.70
CA ARG A 303 5.67 3.28 -20.56
C ARG A 303 6.96 3.78 -19.93
N SER A 304 6.95 4.09 -18.62
CA SER A 304 8.14 4.56 -17.89
C SER A 304 9.23 3.49 -17.79
N ALA A 305 8.86 2.21 -17.81
CA ALA A 305 9.77 1.09 -17.84
C ALA A 305 10.30 0.76 -19.24
N GLY A 306 9.91 1.52 -20.29
CA GLY A 306 10.32 1.26 -21.67
C GLY A 306 9.73 -0.02 -22.28
N LEU A 307 8.65 -0.53 -21.68
CA LEU A 307 7.98 -1.74 -22.16
C LEU A 307 6.98 -1.35 -23.26
N ASP A 308 7.30 -1.72 -24.49
CA ASP A 308 6.44 -1.45 -25.65
C ASP A 308 5.40 -2.56 -25.82
N ARG A 309 4.40 -2.58 -24.93
CA ARG A 309 3.32 -3.55 -25.02
C ARG A 309 2.05 -3.09 -24.32
N ILE A 310 0.92 -3.41 -24.93
CA ILE A 310 -0.38 -3.40 -24.27
C ILE A 310 -0.51 -4.75 -23.58
N SER A 311 -0.11 -4.83 -22.33
CA SER A 311 -0.32 -6.03 -21.53
C SER A 311 -1.77 -6.08 -21.07
N ALA A 312 -2.38 -7.25 -21.15
CA ALA A 312 -3.59 -7.49 -20.38
C ALA A 312 -3.27 -7.18 -18.91
N HIS A 313 -4.06 -6.31 -18.30
CA HIS A 313 -3.91 -6.00 -16.88
C HIS A 313 -5.00 -6.72 -16.10
N GLU A 314 -4.61 -7.27 -14.99
CA GLU A 314 -5.55 -7.91 -14.08
C GLU A 314 -5.64 -7.07 -12.80
N GLN A 315 -6.86 -6.67 -12.49
CA GLN A 315 -7.17 -6.05 -11.21
C GLN A 315 -7.70 -7.15 -10.32
N GLY A 316 -6.97 -7.47 -9.23
CA GLY A 316 -7.51 -8.41 -8.24
C GLY A 316 -8.98 -8.13 -7.87
N PRO A 317 -9.64 -9.00 -7.13
CA PRO A 317 -9.02 -9.65 -5.98
C PRO A 317 -8.41 -11.01 -6.33
N PHE A 318 -7.11 -11.14 -6.05
CA PHE A 318 -6.49 -12.45 -6.02
C PHE A 318 -7.10 -13.27 -4.89
N LYS A 319 -7.33 -14.56 -5.12
CA LYS A 319 -7.87 -15.44 -4.09
C LYS A 319 -6.80 -15.69 -3.02
N TYR A 320 -7.22 -15.86 -1.78
CA TYR A 320 -6.33 -16.31 -0.73
C TYR A 320 -5.71 -17.66 -1.12
N GLY A 321 -4.38 -17.71 -1.09
CA GLY A 321 -3.61 -18.87 -1.55
C GLY A 321 -2.92 -18.70 -2.91
N ASP A 322 -3.37 -17.73 -3.73
CA ASP A 322 -2.68 -17.40 -4.97
C ASP A 322 -1.36 -16.66 -4.65
N ALA A 323 -0.39 -16.80 -5.54
CA ALA A 323 0.84 -16.03 -5.48
C ALA A 323 1.11 -15.44 -6.87
N VAL A 324 1.52 -14.18 -6.90
CA VAL A 324 2.03 -13.54 -8.12
C VAL A 324 3.52 -13.29 -7.93
N HIS A 325 4.29 -13.76 -8.89
CA HIS A 325 5.71 -13.50 -8.99
C HIS A 325 5.95 -12.56 -10.16
N GLY A 326 6.75 -11.53 -9.95
CA GLY A 326 6.99 -10.58 -11.03
C GLY A 326 7.99 -9.50 -10.66
N ARG A 327 8.33 -8.70 -11.66
CA ARG A 327 9.25 -7.58 -11.54
C ARG A 327 8.50 -6.31 -11.16
N LEU A 328 8.93 -5.65 -10.12
CA LEU A 328 8.38 -4.36 -9.70
C LEU A 328 8.69 -3.29 -10.74
N LEU A 329 7.65 -2.67 -11.29
CA LEU A 329 7.79 -1.54 -12.21
C LEU A 329 7.71 -0.20 -11.47
N LYS A 330 6.81 -0.09 -10.49
CA LYS A 330 6.58 1.17 -9.77
C LYS A 330 5.95 0.93 -8.41
N VAL A 331 6.36 1.74 -7.43
CA VAL A 331 5.63 1.99 -6.19
C VAL A 331 5.08 3.42 -6.25
N GLY A 332 3.81 3.60 -5.93
CA GLY A 332 3.18 4.92 -5.90
C GLY A 332 2.24 5.08 -4.72
N HIS A 333 1.76 6.30 -4.49
CA HIS A 333 0.77 6.58 -3.45
C HIS A 333 -0.65 6.43 -4.01
N ASP A 334 -1.49 5.73 -3.25
CA ASP A 334 -2.92 5.64 -3.47
C ASP A 334 -3.67 6.73 -2.69
N ASP A 335 -3.25 6.94 -1.44
CA ASP A 335 -3.70 8.04 -0.59
C ASP A 335 -2.50 8.58 0.21
N GLU A 336 -2.08 9.80 -0.10
CA GLU A 336 -0.91 10.44 0.51
C GLU A 336 -1.15 10.82 1.97
N LEU A 337 -2.39 11.18 2.37
CA LEU A 337 -2.71 11.45 3.78
C LEU A 337 -2.69 10.19 4.64
N LEU A 338 -3.06 9.06 4.08
CA LEU A 338 -3.10 7.76 4.76
C LEU A 338 -1.78 7.00 4.64
N ASP A 339 -0.80 7.51 3.90
CA ASP A 339 0.42 6.81 3.50
C ASP A 339 0.12 5.45 2.83
N ARG A 340 -1.05 5.31 2.19
CA ARG A 340 -1.40 4.11 1.44
C ARG A 340 -0.68 4.10 0.12
N ARG A 341 -0.08 2.96 -0.20
CA ARG A 341 0.67 2.79 -1.43
C ARG A 341 0.14 1.65 -2.28
N TYR A 342 0.53 1.70 -3.54
CA TYR A 342 0.30 0.61 -4.50
C TYR A 342 1.62 0.22 -5.18
N ALA A 343 1.66 -1.00 -5.70
CA ALA A 343 2.72 -1.47 -6.58
C ALA A 343 2.15 -1.85 -7.93
N ILE A 344 2.92 -1.58 -8.99
CA ILE A 344 2.69 -2.12 -10.32
C ILE A 344 3.76 -3.16 -10.58
N VAL A 345 3.35 -4.37 -10.92
CA VAL A 345 4.23 -5.53 -11.07
C VAL A 345 3.99 -6.19 -12.42
N ASP A 346 5.05 -6.37 -13.18
CA ASP A 346 5.08 -7.17 -14.41
C ASP A 346 5.21 -8.64 -14.03
N GLY A 347 4.11 -9.40 -14.16
CA GLY A 347 4.00 -10.76 -13.69
C GLY A 347 4.65 -11.78 -14.61
N LEU A 348 5.14 -12.89 -14.03
CA LEU A 348 5.61 -14.06 -14.78
C LEU A 348 4.52 -14.68 -15.66
N ASP A 349 3.25 -14.49 -15.30
CA ASP A 349 2.09 -14.92 -16.09
C ASP A 349 1.88 -14.09 -17.37
N GLY A 350 2.71 -13.09 -17.63
CA GLY A 350 2.66 -12.22 -18.80
C GLY A 350 1.65 -11.07 -18.68
N ARG A 351 1.12 -10.81 -17.47
CA ARG A 351 0.18 -9.73 -17.19
C ARG A 351 0.83 -8.67 -16.29
N VAL A 352 0.29 -7.46 -16.34
CA VAL A 352 0.69 -6.41 -15.41
C VAL A 352 -0.37 -6.27 -14.32
N HIS A 353 0.07 -6.34 -13.08
CA HIS A 353 -0.79 -6.35 -11.90
C HIS A 353 -0.66 -5.07 -11.09
N HIS A 354 -1.80 -4.61 -10.56
CA HIS A 354 -1.87 -3.53 -9.57
C HIS A 354 -2.18 -4.11 -8.20
N PHE A 355 -1.29 -3.89 -7.23
CA PHE A 355 -1.46 -4.33 -5.85
C PHE A 355 -1.62 -3.16 -4.89
N ASP A 356 -2.64 -3.20 -4.05
CA ASP A 356 -2.72 -2.33 -2.87
C ASP A 356 -1.71 -2.82 -1.82
N LEU A 357 -0.75 -1.99 -1.45
CA LEU A 357 0.26 -2.29 -0.43
C LEU A 357 -0.23 -1.94 0.98
N GLY A 358 -1.31 -1.16 1.08
CA GLY A 358 -1.78 -0.61 2.36
C GLY A 358 -0.80 0.41 2.93
N THR A 359 -0.72 0.44 4.26
CA THR A 359 0.13 1.39 5.03
C THR A 359 1.38 0.71 5.62
N SER A 360 1.49 -0.61 5.52
CA SER A 360 2.60 -1.40 6.07
C SER A 360 3.14 -2.37 5.03
N PHE A 361 4.28 -2.04 4.45
CA PHE A 361 4.96 -2.79 3.38
C PHE A 361 6.49 -2.64 3.56
N PRO A 362 7.32 -3.48 2.93
CA PRO A 362 8.78 -3.31 2.92
C PRO A 362 9.16 -1.96 2.31
N LYS A 363 10.03 -1.19 2.98
CA LYS A 363 10.41 0.16 2.54
C LYS A 363 11.54 0.18 1.52
N ASP A 364 12.23 -0.93 1.37
CA ASP A 364 13.39 -1.15 0.51
C ASP A 364 13.02 -1.70 -0.89
N LEU A 365 11.77 -1.47 -1.31
CA LEU A 365 11.30 -1.87 -2.63
C LEU A 365 11.74 -0.86 -3.69
N GLU A 366 12.48 -1.34 -4.70
CA GLU A 366 12.97 -0.55 -5.82
C GLU A 366 12.45 -1.12 -7.16
N PRO A 367 12.19 -0.26 -8.16
CA PRO A 367 11.90 -0.73 -9.51
C PRO A 367 13.00 -1.69 -10.01
N GLY A 368 12.58 -2.82 -10.59
CA GLY A 368 13.46 -3.92 -10.98
C GLY A 368 13.51 -5.08 -9.99
N ASP A 369 13.08 -4.89 -8.75
CA ASP A 369 13.03 -5.98 -7.77
C ASP A 369 12.08 -7.10 -8.21
N MET A 370 12.53 -8.34 -8.04
CA MET A 370 11.66 -9.51 -8.19
C MET A 370 10.91 -9.75 -6.88
N LEU A 371 9.59 -9.84 -6.97
CA LEU A 371 8.70 -9.95 -5.83
C LEU A 371 7.83 -11.21 -5.91
N GLU A 372 7.58 -11.80 -4.75
CA GLU A 372 6.45 -12.70 -4.50
C GLU A 372 5.39 -11.93 -3.72
N ILE A 373 4.18 -11.83 -4.25
CA ILE A 373 3.06 -11.13 -3.63
C ILE A 373 1.91 -12.12 -3.42
N LYS A 374 1.47 -12.24 -2.16
CA LYS A 374 0.37 -13.13 -1.76
C LYS A 374 -0.70 -12.34 -1.03
N PRO A 375 -1.99 -12.51 -1.36
CA PRO A 375 -3.07 -11.92 -0.58
C PRO A 375 -3.03 -12.39 0.87
N ARG A 376 -3.24 -11.49 1.81
CA ARG A 376 -3.50 -11.86 3.21
C ARG A 376 -4.92 -12.41 3.35
N SER A 377 -5.09 -13.27 4.35
CA SER A 377 -6.43 -13.65 4.78
C SER A 377 -7.23 -12.38 5.16
N PRO A 378 -8.39 -12.14 4.58
CA PRO A 378 -9.22 -10.96 4.91
C PRO A 378 -9.88 -11.07 6.29
N GLY A 379 -9.83 -12.25 6.92
CA GLY A 379 -10.46 -12.58 8.19
C GLY A 379 -10.48 -14.09 8.40
N ALA A 380 -11.53 -14.60 9.05
CA ALA A 380 -11.76 -16.04 9.18
C ALA A 380 -12.03 -16.67 7.82
N LEU A 381 -11.45 -17.84 7.60
CA LEU A 381 -11.60 -18.63 6.40
C LEU A 381 -12.65 -19.72 6.63
N ARG A 382 -13.19 -20.26 5.55
CA ARG A 382 -14.11 -21.40 5.63
C ARG A 382 -13.53 -22.59 6.42
N MET A 383 -12.21 -22.81 6.29
CA MET A 383 -11.52 -23.84 7.08
C MET A 383 -11.46 -23.52 8.58
N ASP A 384 -11.47 -22.26 9.00
CA ASP A 384 -11.53 -21.88 10.41
C ASP A 384 -12.90 -22.22 11.00
N GLN A 385 -13.98 -22.02 10.21
CA GLN A 385 -15.32 -22.46 10.59
C GLN A 385 -15.36 -23.98 10.77
N THR A 386 -14.78 -24.73 9.82
CA THR A 386 -14.69 -26.20 9.94
C THR A 386 -13.93 -26.63 11.19
N ILE A 387 -12.82 -25.94 11.53
CA ILE A 387 -12.06 -26.19 12.77
C ILE A 387 -12.95 -25.93 14.00
N ALA A 388 -13.71 -24.83 14.00
CA ALA A 388 -14.63 -24.50 15.10
C ALA A 388 -15.75 -25.54 15.24
N ASP A 389 -16.36 -25.96 14.13
CA ASP A 389 -17.46 -26.94 14.12
C ASP A 389 -17.00 -28.31 14.64
N VAL A 390 -15.83 -28.80 14.19
CA VAL A 390 -15.23 -30.05 14.70
C VAL A 390 -14.89 -29.93 16.20
N ALA A 391 -14.34 -28.78 16.63
CA ALA A 391 -14.04 -28.58 18.04
C ALA A 391 -15.32 -28.53 18.90
N ALA A 392 -16.38 -27.89 18.44
CA ALA A 392 -17.67 -27.83 19.13
C ALA A 392 -18.26 -29.22 19.37
N GLN A 393 -18.14 -30.12 18.40
CA GLN A 393 -18.56 -31.54 18.54
C GLN A 393 -17.67 -32.33 19.52
N ASN A 394 -16.46 -31.84 19.82
CA ASN A 394 -15.46 -32.51 20.64
C ASN A 394 -15.08 -31.69 21.90
N ARG A 395 -16.06 -31.09 22.57
CA ARG A 395 -15.90 -30.32 23.86
C ARG A 395 -14.87 -29.18 23.75
N GLY A 396 -14.80 -28.50 22.60
CA GLY A 396 -13.86 -27.40 22.37
C GLY A 396 -12.44 -27.84 22.03
N ILE A 397 -12.23 -29.14 21.74
CA ILE A 397 -10.91 -29.67 21.36
C ILE A 397 -10.91 -30.04 19.87
N TYR A 398 -9.99 -29.47 19.14
CA TYR A 398 -9.72 -29.84 17.74
C TYR A 398 -8.48 -30.72 17.66
N SER A 399 -8.56 -31.79 16.87
CA SER A 399 -7.42 -32.60 16.43
C SER A 399 -7.65 -33.07 14.98
N LEU A 400 -6.57 -33.45 14.28
CA LEU A 400 -6.71 -34.03 12.93
C LEU A 400 -7.51 -35.34 12.99
N ALA A 401 -7.32 -36.15 14.04
CA ALA A 401 -8.09 -37.40 14.24
C ALA A 401 -9.59 -37.11 14.39
N ASN A 402 -9.98 -36.11 15.17
CA ASN A 402 -11.38 -35.69 15.31
C ASN A 402 -11.96 -35.19 13.99
N HIS A 403 -11.11 -34.50 13.20
CA HIS A 403 -11.52 -34.02 11.87
C HIS A 403 -11.78 -35.19 10.90
N GLU A 404 -10.86 -36.16 10.81
CA GLU A 404 -11.03 -37.36 9.98
C GLU A 404 -12.23 -38.19 10.42
N GLN A 405 -12.52 -38.24 11.73
CA GLN A 405 -13.72 -38.90 12.23
C GLN A 405 -15.00 -38.16 11.85
N SER A 406 -14.99 -36.82 11.83
CA SER A 406 -16.14 -35.99 11.46
C SER A 406 -16.37 -35.99 9.94
N ASP A 407 -15.29 -36.06 9.15
CA ASP A 407 -15.34 -36.17 7.68
C ASP A 407 -14.41 -37.29 7.17
N PRO A 408 -14.89 -38.56 7.11
CA PRO A 408 -14.06 -39.68 6.63
C PRO A 408 -13.63 -39.57 5.16
N LYS A 409 -14.20 -38.63 4.39
CA LYS A 409 -13.85 -38.39 2.97
C LYS A 409 -12.87 -37.25 2.78
N VAL A 410 -12.39 -36.64 3.85
CA VAL A 410 -11.43 -35.52 3.76
C VAL A 410 -10.15 -35.92 3.05
N SER A 411 -9.70 -35.13 2.08
CA SER A 411 -8.47 -35.44 1.35
C SER A 411 -7.21 -35.12 2.20
N ALA A 412 -6.15 -35.92 2.02
CA ALA A 412 -4.85 -35.67 2.67
C ALA A 412 -4.32 -34.25 2.36
N LYS A 413 -4.57 -33.74 1.16
CA LYS A 413 -4.22 -32.35 0.78
C LYS A 413 -4.96 -31.33 1.64
N HIS A 414 -6.25 -31.54 1.90
CA HIS A 414 -7.04 -30.64 2.74
C HIS A 414 -6.58 -30.67 4.20
N LEU A 415 -6.29 -31.84 4.75
CA LEU A 415 -5.72 -31.99 6.10
C LEU A 415 -4.36 -31.30 6.24
N ALA A 416 -3.49 -31.37 5.21
CA ALA A 416 -2.22 -30.65 5.21
C ALA A 416 -2.44 -29.13 5.21
N MET A 417 -3.43 -28.61 4.49
CA MET A 417 -3.80 -27.19 4.52
C MET A 417 -4.29 -26.76 5.90
N ILE A 418 -5.15 -27.55 6.55
CA ILE A 418 -5.63 -27.28 7.89
C ILE A 418 -4.49 -27.31 8.90
N LYS A 419 -3.59 -28.29 8.83
CA LYS A 419 -2.38 -28.37 9.67
C LYS A 419 -1.54 -27.09 9.58
N ASN A 420 -1.31 -26.59 8.38
CA ASN A 420 -0.59 -25.33 8.15
C ASN A 420 -1.37 -24.12 8.73
N ARG A 421 -2.69 -24.12 8.60
CA ARG A 421 -3.54 -23.05 9.15
C ARG A 421 -3.50 -23.05 10.68
N ILE A 422 -3.64 -24.20 11.32
CA ILE A 422 -3.57 -24.32 12.79
C ILE A 422 -2.21 -23.84 13.31
N ALA A 423 -1.11 -24.21 12.65
CA ALA A 423 0.21 -23.71 13.02
C ALA A 423 0.34 -22.17 12.88
N ALA A 424 -0.39 -21.56 11.94
CA ALA A 424 -0.46 -20.11 11.82
C ALA A 424 -1.32 -19.48 12.94
N LEU A 425 -2.46 -20.09 13.28
CA LEU A 425 -3.34 -19.67 14.36
C LEU A 425 -2.66 -19.79 15.73
N GLU A 426 -1.89 -20.86 15.96
CA GLU A 426 -1.08 -21.06 17.16
C GLU A 426 -0.02 -19.96 17.33
N ARG A 427 0.72 -19.66 16.26
CA ARG A 427 1.70 -18.56 16.25
C ARG A 427 1.07 -17.19 16.50
N ALA A 428 -0.18 -17.02 16.11
CA ALA A 428 -0.96 -15.79 16.35
C ALA A 428 -1.58 -15.76 17.76
N GLY A 429 -1.45 -16.82 18.56
CA GLY A 429 -2.05 -16.92 19.90
C GLY A 429 -3.58 -17.06 19.88
N LEU A 430 -4.15 -17.48 18.75
CA LEU A 430 -5.61 -17.63 18.57
C LEU A 430 -6.11 -19.02 18.97
N VAL A 431 -5.22 -20.01 18.95
CA VAL A 431 -5.47 -21.37 19.48
C VAL A 431 -4.33 -21.74 20.42
N GLN A 432 -4.64 -22.56 21.41
CA GLN A 432 -3.68 -23.04 22.37
C GLN A 432 -3.49 -24.55 22.19
N ARG A 433 -2.24 -25.01 22.06
CA ARG A 433 -1.93 -26.42 22.02
C ARG A 433 -2.15 -27.05 23.38
N PHE A 434 -2.96 -28.09 23.42
CA PHE A 434 -3.29 -28.83 24.65
C PHE A 434 -2.47 -30.12 24.77
N HIS A 435 -2.25 -30.80 23.61
CA HIS A 435 -1.47 -32.03 23.53
C HIS A 435 -0.76 -32.04 22.17
N GLN A 436 0.07 -33.08 21.88
CA GLN A 436 0.96 -33.13 20.71
C GLN A 436 0.25 -32.77 19.39
N ASP A 437 -1.01 -33.16 19.18
CA ASP A 437 -1.81 -32.88 18.00
C ASP A 437 -3.23 -32.39 18.32
N ALA A 438 -3.47 -31.87 19.52
CA ALA A 438 -4.75 -31.36 19.97
C ALA A 438 -4.69 -29.90 20.42
N TYR A 439 -5.70 -29.11 20.03
CA TYR A 439 -5.77 -27.68 20.23
C TYR A 439 -7.08 -27.29 20.91
N SER A 440 -7.01 -26.40 21.89
CA SER A 440 -8.18 -25.79 22.50
C SER A 440 -8.70 -24.66 21.65
N ILE A 441 -9.98 -24.69 21.30
CA ILE A 441 -10.71 -23.73 20.50
C ILE A 441 -11.81 -23.12 21.36
N GLY A 442 -11.71 -21.83 21.66
CA GLY A 442 -12.72 -21.11 22.46
C GLY A 442 -13.99 -20.79 21.65
N PRO A 443 -15.09 -20.46 22.35
CA PRO A 443 -16.37 -20.14 21.68
C PRO A 443 -16.28 -18.83 20.86
N ASP A 444 -15.38 -17.92 21.20
CA ASP A 444 -15.11 -16.65 20.52
C ASP A 444 -14.04 -16.75 19.42
N PHE A 445 -13.66 -17.98 19.05
CA PHE A 445 -12.54 -18.24 18.13
C PHE A 445 -12.70 -17.53 16.79
N ILE A 446 -13.86 -17.64 16.14
CA ILE A 446 -14.10 -17.03 14.83
C ILE A 446 -13.99 -15.51 14.89
N ASP A 447 -14.60 -14.88 15.91
CA ASP A 447 -14.55 -13.42 16.08
C ASP A 447 -13.10 -12.94 16.30
N ARG A 448 -12.32 -13.67 17.10
CA ARG A 448 -10.89 -13.36 17.33
C ARG A 448 -10.05 -13.52 16.08
N VAL A 449 -10.33 -14.55 15.27
CA VAL A 449 -9.66 -14.78 13.98
C VAL A 449 -9.98 -13.64 13.01
N ASP A 450 -11.27 -13.27 12.89
CA ASP A 450 -11.70 -12.15 12.05
C ASP A 450 -11.07 -10.83 12.49
N GLU A 451 -11.06 -10.54 13.76
CA GLU A 451 -10.45 -9.33 14.28
C GLU A 451 -8.94 -9.27 14.00
N HIS A 452 -8.21 -10.36 14.29
CA HIS A 452 -6.76 -10.43 14.14
C HIS A 452 -6.33 -10.31 12.68
N PHE A 453 -6.85 -11.17 11.80
CA PHE A 453 -6.45 -11.18 10.38
C PHE A 453 -7.08 -10.03 9.60
N GLY A 454 -8.31 -9.64 9.92
CA GLY A 454 -8.98 -8.50 9.29
C GLY A 454 -8.28 -7.17 9.57
N LYS A 455 -7.81 -6.94 10.78
CA LYS A 455 -6.98 -5.75 11.11
C LYS A 455 -5.66 -5.77 10.32
N ALA A 456 -4.99 -6.91 10.24
CA ALA A 456 -3.75 -7.06 9.50
C ALA A 456 -3.96 -6.83 7.99
N ALA A 457 -5.02 -7.39 7.41
CA ALA A 457 -5.35 -7.22 6.00
C ALA A 457 -5.74 -5.78 5.65
N LYS A 458 -6.42 -5.05 6.53
CA LYS A 458 -6.72 -3.61 6.33
C LYS A 458 -5.45 -2.76 6.26
N ARG A 459 -4.43 -3.08 7.07
CA ARG A 459 -3.14 -2.35 7.09
C ARG A 459 -2.23 -2.74 5.93
N SER A 460 -2.20 -4.01 5.57
CA SER A 460 -1.36 -4.58 4.52
C SER A 460 -2.12 -5.73 3.86
N PRO A 461 -2.87 -5.47 2.78
CA PRO A 461 -3.70 -6.48 2.11
C PRO A 461 -2.91 -7.65 1.56
N ASN A 462 -1.63 -7.43 1.30
CA ASN A 462 -0.74 -8.40 0.68
C ASN A 462 0.50 -8.68 1.56
N ILE A 463 1.01 -9.89 1.48
CA ILE A 463 2.32 -10.28 1.98
C ILE A 463 3.28 -10.13 0.80
N ILE A 464 4.32 -9.31 0.98
CA ILE A 464 5.29 -9.02 -0.06
C ILE A 464 6.63 -9.57 0.41
N ARG A 465 7.24 -10.37 -0.44
CA ARG A 465 8.58 -10.89 -0.23
C ARG A 465 9.44 -10.56 -1.44
N LYS A 466 10.56 -9.89 -1.21
CA LYS A 466 11.59 -9.71 -2.21
C LYS A 466 12.25 -11.06 -2.47
N ILE A 467 12.28 -11.49 -3.72
CA ILE A 467 13.00 -12.68 -4.15
C ILE A 467 14.45 -12.25 -4.28
N GLU A 468 15.28 -12.83 -3.43
CA GLU A 468 16.71 -12.53 -3.47
C GLU A 468 17.34 -13.21 -4.68
N GLY A 469 18.10 -12.47 -5.44
CA GLY A 469 18.78 -12.89 -6.63
C GLY A 469 19.04 -11.69 -7.54
N ARG A 470 20.09 -11.73 -8.33
CA ARG A 470 20.34 -10.72 -9.36
C ARG A 470 19.30 -10.86 -10.47
N ALA A 471 19.30 -9.90 -11.39
CA ALA A 471 18.45 -9.96 -12.58
C ALA A 471 18.60 -11.33 -13.28
N PHE A 472 17.51 -11.85 -13.88
CA PHE A 472 17.55 -13.17 -14.51
C PHE A 472 18.57 -13.27 -15.65
N GLU A 473 18.94 -12.13 -16.27
CA GLU A 473 19.99 -12.03 -17.27
C GLU A 473 21.36 -12.46 -16.69
N THR A 474 21.66 -12.10 -15.45
CA THR A 474 22.88 -12.54 -14.77
C THR A 474 22.81 -14.00 -14.35
N GLN A 475 21.61 -14.52 -14.07
CA GLN A 475 21.41 -15.91 -13.71
C GLN A 475 21.72 -16.89 -14.85
N VAL A 476 21.48 -16.49 -16.11
CA VAL A 476 21.86 -17.28 -17.30
C VAL A 476 23.33 -17.66 -17.26
N HIS A 477 24.19 -16.74 -16.82
CA HIS A 477 25.65 -16.90 -16.83
C HIS A 477 26.23 -17.32 -15.47
N ALA A 478 25.44 -17.37 -14.42
CA ALA A 478 25.92 -17.67 -13.09
C ALA A 478 26.49 -19.09 -12.94
N PHE A 479 27.47 -19.21 -12.06
CA PHE A 479 27.94 -20.52 -11.56
C PHE A 479 27.07 -20.93 -10.36
N GLY A 480 26.72 -22.20 -10.31
CA GLY A 480 25.86 -22.74 -9.26
C GLY A 480 24.38 -22.68 -9.61
N GLU A 481 23.56 -23.14 -8.66
CA GLU A 481 22.12 -23.15 -8.79
C GLU A 481 21.57 -21.73 -8.78
N THR A 482 20.59 -21.48 -9.66
CA THR A 482 19.86 -20.23 -9.76
C THR A 482 18.36 -20.47 -9.65
N TRP A 483 17.58 -19.41 -9.57
CA TRP A 483 16.12 -19.52 -9.64
C TRP A 483 15.65 -20.10 -10.99
N LEU A 484 16.35 -19.79 -12.10
CA LEU A 484 16.04 -20.39 -13.41
C LEU A 484 16.17 -21.91 -13.38
N ASP A 485 17.17 -22.43 -12.68
CA ASP A 485 17.39 -23.87 -12.56
C ASP A 485 16.28 -24.56 -11.76
N GLN A 486 15.74 -23.89 -10.75
CA GLN A 486 14.58 -24.40 -10.00
C GLN A 486 13.31 -24.42 -10.86
N GLN A 487 13.12 -23.42 -11.72
CA GLN A 487 12.03 -23.43 -12.70
C GLN A 487 12.19 -24.60 -13.69
N LEU A 488 13.39 -24.79 -14.22
CA LEU A 488 13.71 -25.91 -15.12
C LEU A 488 13.58 -27.29 -14.46
N ALA A 489 13.69 -27.37 -13.15
CA ALA A 489 13.49 -28.61 -12.39
C ALA A 489 12.04 -28.84 -11.97
N GLY A 490 11.10 -27.99 -12.38
CA GLY A 490 9.69 -28.08 -11.99
C GLY A 490 9.42 -27.88 -10.49
N GLN A 491 10.41 -27.37 -9.75
CA GLN A 491 10.28 -27.11 -8.31
C GLN A 491 9.53 -25.81 -8.00
N ALA A 492 9.34 -24.97 -9.01
CA ALA A 492 8.54 -23.75 -8.88
C ALA A 492 7.17 -23.97 -9.51
N VAL A 493 6.14 -23.56 -8.78
CA VAL A 493 4.73 -23.87 -9.05
C VAL A 493 4.10 -22.89 -10.06
N GLU A 494 4.89 -22.08 -10.77
CA GLU A 494 4.36 -20.89 -11.41
C GLU A 494 4.11 -21.08 -12.89
N GLN A 495 2.95 -20.60 -13.34
CA GLN A 495 2.65 -20.50 -14.76
C GLN A 495 3.47 -19.35 -15.37
N ILE A 496 4.48 -19.68 -16.16
CA ILE A 496 5.24 -18.70 -16.92
C ILE A 496 4.47 -18.41 -18.22
N GLY A 497 4.02 -17.17 -18.38
CA GLY A 497 3.34 -16.70 -19.60
C GLY A 497 4.25 -16.71 -20.83
N GLY A 498 3.65 -16.64 -22.01
CA GLY A 498 4.41 -16.55 -23.28
C GLY A 498 4.77 -15.12 -23.69
N ALA A 499 4.35 -14.11 -22.92
CA ALA A 499 4.56 -12.70 -23.22
C ALA A 499 5.16 -11.97 -22.01
N GLY A 500 5.69 -10.77 -22.25
CA GLY A 500 6.22 -9.94 -21.20
C GLY A 500 7.35 -10.56 -20.44
N LEU A 501 7.43 -10.30 -19.14
CA LEU A 501 8.43 -10.89 -18.26
C LEU A 501 8.43 -12.43 -18.35
N GLY A 502 7.26 -13.05 -18.49
CA GLY A 502 7.19 -14.51 -18.70
C GLY A 502 7.90 -14.98 -19.96
N GLY A 503 7.74 -14.26 -21.07
CA GLY A 503 8.44 -14.53 -22.33
C GLY A 503 9.96 -14.33 -22.20
N ASP A 504 10.40 -13.26 -21.53
CA ASP A 504 11.80 -12.99 -21.26
C ASP A 504 12.43 -14.12 -20.42
N VAL A 505 11.70 -14.57 -19.38
CA VAL A 505 12.15 -15.67 -18.52
C VAL A 505 12.23 -16.99 -19.28
N ARG A 506 11.27 -17.32 -20.15
CA ARG A 506 11.37 -18.52 -21.02
C ARG A 506 12.61 -18.48 -21.90
N SER A 507 12.88 -17.34 -22.52
CA SER A 507 14.09 -17.16 -23.32
C SER A 507 15.37 -17.34 -22.50
N ALA A 508 15.40 -16.81 -21.27
CA ALA A 508 16.51 -16.97 -20.34
C ALA A 508 16.67 -18.44 -19.89
N MET A 509 15.56 -19.17 -19.68
CA MET A 509 15.58 -20.60 -19.36
C MET A 509 16.18 -21.44 -20.50
N ASP A 510 15.77 -21.14 -21.74
CA ASP A 510 16.30 -21.83 -22.94
C ASP A 510 17.80 -21.57 -23.09
N GLU A 511 18.25 -20.34 -22.86
CA GLU A 511 19.67 -20.00 -22.93
C GLU A 511 20.46 -20.64 -21.78
N ARG A 512 19.90 -20.68 -20.57
CA ARG A 512 20.48 -21.37 -19.42
C ARG A 512 20.66 -22.86 -19.68
N MET A 513 19.68 -23.51 -20.29
CA MET A 513 19.73 -24.92 -20.63
C MET A 513 20.82 -25.22 -21.70
N LYS A 514 20.92 -24.41 -22.75
CA LYS A 514 22.01 -24.48 -23.74
C LYS A 514 23.36 -24.38 -23.09
N ARG A 515 23.53 -23.50 -22.11
CA ARG A 515 24.75 -23.33 -21.34
C ARG A 515 25.07 -24.57 -20.48
N HIS A 516 24.08 -25.18 -19.86
CA HIS A 516 24.26 -26.43 -19.11
C HIS A 516 24.68 -27.57 -20.02
N PHE A 517 24.16 -27.66 -21.22
CA PHE A 517 24.63 -28.61 -22.23
C PHE A 517 26.09 -28.33 -22.63
N GLN A 518 26.44 -27.09 -22.95
CA GLN A 518 27.83 -26.71 -23.29
C GLN A 518 28.84 -27.05 -22.18
N ARG A 519 28.40 -27.00 -20.94
CA ARG A 519 29.22 -27.30 -19.75
C ARG A 519 29.25 -28.79 -19.37
N GLY A 520 28.52 -29.63 -20.10
CA GLY A 520 28.41 -31.06 -19.83
C GLY A 520 27.63 -31.41 -18.55
N ILE A 521 26.80 -30.47 -18.05
CA ILE A 521 25.93 -30.72 -16.90
C ILE A 521 24.74 -31.54 -17.34
N VAL A 522 24.22 -31.25 -18.54
CA VAL A 522 23.17 -32.00 -19.23
C VAL A 522 23.77 -32.63 -20.48
N ASN A 523 23.47 -33.90 -20.72
CA ASN A 523 24.02 -34.66 -21.85
C ASN A 523 23.16 -34.57 -23.12
N ASP A 524 21.89 -34.21 -22.98
CA ASP A 524 20.97 -34.08 -24.08
C ASP A 524 20.82 -32.61 -24.48
N ARG A 525 21.07 -32.31 -25.76
CA ARG A 525 20.95 -30.94 -26.30
C ARG A 525 19.52 -30.43 -26.29
N ASP A 526 18.56 -31.33 -26.42
CA ASP A 526 17.12 -31.02 -26.50
C ASP A 526 16.40 -31.19 -25.15
N ALA A 527 17.17 -31.38 -24.06
CA ALA A 527 16.63 -31.44 -22.73
C ALA A 527 15.94 -30.12 -22.36
N ILE A 528 14.72 -30.23 -21.84
CA ILE A 528 13.91 -29.07 -21.41
C ILE A 528 13.76 -28.97 -19.90
N GLU A 529 14.20 -29.98 -19.14
CA GLU A 529 14.06 -30.07 -17.69
C GLU A 529 15.36 -30.51 -17.02
N LEU A 530 15.55 -30.01 -15.79
CA LEU A 530 16.60 -30.46 -14.89
C LEU A 530 16.04 -31.45 -13.87
N ASN A 531 16.89 -32.32 -13.37
CA ASN A 531 16.53 -33.23 -12.27
C ASN A 531 17.28 -32.88 -10.97
N ASP A 532 16.89 -33.53 -9.87
CA ASP A 532 17.48 -33.28 -8.55
C ASP A 532 19.03 -33.49 -8.49
N ASN A 533 19.57 -34.35 -9.33
CA ASN A 533 21.03 -34.56 -9.36
C ASN A 533 21.75 -33.39 -10.02
N HIS A 534 21.15 -32.81 -11.07
CA HIS A 534 21.66 -31.57 -11.68
C HIS A 534 21.64 -30.42 -10.68
N LEU A 535 20.54 -30.23 -9.93
CA LEU A 535 20.47 -29.20 -8.89
C LEU A 535 21.50 -29.40 -7.78
N LYS A 536 21.68 -30.63 -7.29
CA LYS A 536 22.70 -30.94 -6.29
C LYS A 536 24.12 -30.66 -6.79
N PHE A 537 24.36 -30.90 -8.08
CA PHE A 537 25.66 -30.56 -8.70
C PHE A 537 25.85 -29.04 -8.71
N LEU A 538 24.87 -28.29 -9.19
CA LEU A 538 24.90 -26.82 -9.25
C LEU A 538 25.05 -26.20 -7.86
N GLN A 539 24.39 -26.73 -6.83
CA GLN A 539 24.55 -26.29 -5.44
C GLN A 539 25.99 -26.44 -4.94
N LYS A 540 26.61 -27.57 -5.23
CA LYS A 540 28.01 -27.80 -4.86
C LYS A 540 28.95 -26.87 -5.62
N GLU A 541 28.72 -26.67 -6.89
CA GLU A 541 29.48 -25.74 -7.73
C GLU A 541 29.38 -24.30 -7.21
N GLY A 542 28.19 -23.81 -6.92
CA GLY A 542 27.96 -22.46 -6.37
C GLY A 542 28.68 -22.26 -5.02
N MET A 543 28.66 -23.28 -4.16
CA MET A 543 29.40 -23.25 -2.89
C MET A 543 30.90 -23.21 -3.11
N LEU A 544 31.42 -23.97 -4.09
CA LEU A 544 32.84 -23.98 -4.43
C LEU A 544 33.27 -22.59 -4.95
N HIS A 545 32.56 -22.02 -5.90
CA HIS A 545 32.85 -20.67 -6.41
C HIS A 545 32.83 -19.63 -5.29
N ALA A 546 31.78 -19.61 -4.45
CA ALA A 546 31.71 -18.71 -3.29
C ALA A 546 32.92 -18.90 -2.36
N SER A 547 33.37 -20.13 -2.16
CA SER A 547 34.53 -20.39 -1.31
C SER A 547 35.86 -19.90 -1.91
N LEU A 548 36.00 -19.97 -3.24
CA LEU A 548 37.18 -19.45 -3.94
C LEU A 548 37.23 -17.91 -3.89
N ASP A 549 36.10 -17.26 -4.11
CA ASP A 549 36.02 -15.81 -4.04
C ASP A 549 36.36 -15.29 -2.63
N ILE A 550 35.81 -15.92 -1.60
CA ILE A 550 36.07 -15.56 -0.21
C ILE A 550 37.55 -15.86 0.15
N ALA A 551 38.10 -16.98 -0.28
CA ALA A 551 39.50 -17.30 -0.04
C ALA A 551 40.44 -16.27 -0.68
N LYS A 552 40.13 -15.83 -1.91
CA LYS A 552 40.91 -14.81 -2.61
C LYS A 552 40.85 -13.44 -1.91
N GLU A 553 39.66 -13.07 -1.38
CA GLU A 553 39.48 -11.81 -0.67
C GLU A 553 40.10 -11.80 0.73
N THR A 554 40.03 -12.92 1.45
CA THR A 554 40.42 -12.99 2.87
C THR A 554 41.78 -13.58 3.14
N GLY A 555 42.34 -14.30 2.17
CA GLY A 555 43.56 -15.10 2.35
C GLY A 555 43.37 -16.35 3.22
N LEU A 556 42.14 -16.67 3.63
CA LEU A 556 41.84 -17.82 4.48
C LEU A 556 41.61 -19.07 3.65
N THR A 557 41.91 -20.25 4.22
CA THR A 557 41.67 -21.54 3.56
C THR A 557 40.24 -22.01 3.80
N TYR A 558 39.54 -22.39 2.73
CA TYR A 558 38.21 -22.98 2.84
C TYR A 558 38.24 -24.38 3.41
N ARG A 559 37.40 -24.67 4.41
CA ARG A 559 37.19 -26.02 4.94
C ARG A 559 35.70 -26.38 4.88
N ALA A 560 35.39 -27.38 4.05
CA ALA A 560 34.03 -27.88 3.93
C ALA A 560 33.55 -28.56 5.22
N ILE A 561 32.31 -28.38 5.59
CA ILE A 561 31.64 -29.02 6.74
C ILE A 561 30.89 -30.25 6.23
N LYS A 562 31.16 -31.40 6.85
CA LYS A 562 30.46 -32.65 6.55
C LYS A 562 29.28 -32.86 7.52
N PRO A 563 28.25 -33.64 7.12
CA PRO A 563 27.22 -34.06 8.04
C PRO A 563 27.79 -34.77 9.26
N GLY A 564 27.47 -34.29 10.46
CA GLY A 564 28.01 -34.76 11.73
C GLY A 564 29.16 -33.92 12.30
N ASP A 565 29.77 -33.05 11.48
CA ASP A 565 30.85 -32.18 11.97
C ASP A 565 30.30 -31.13 12.93
N ARG A 566 31.13 -30.78 13.90
CA ARG A 566 30.97 -29.71 14.86
C ARG A 566 32.10 -28.72 14.67
N ILE A 567 31.78 -27.47 14.44
CA ILE A 567 32.77 -26.41 14.22
C ILE A 567 32.53 -25.23 15.15
N GLU A 568 33.64 -24.63 15.59
CA GLU A 568 33.63 -23.38 16.35
C GLU A 568 34.23 -22.26 15.50
N GLY A 569 33.68 -21.04 15.64
CA GLY A 569 34.17 -19.87 14.93
C GLY A 569 33.30 -18.64 15.17
N THR A 570 33.55 -17.58 14.42
CA THR A 570 32.79 -16.33 14.50
C THR A 570 32.15 -16.03 13.15
N ILE A 571 30.90 -15.64 13.14
CA ILE A 571 30.24 -15.17 11.91
C ILE A 571 30.76 -13.77 11.58
N LYS A 572 31.62 -13.67 10.57
CA LYS A 572 32.19 -12.38 10.17
C LYS A 572 31.34 -11.63 9.15
N ARG A 573 30.77 -12.36 8.21
CA ARG A 573 29.91 -11.78 7.17
C ARG A 573 28.92 -12.80 6.62
N VAL A 574 27.94 -12.27 5.91
CA VAL A 574 27.04 -13.04 5.06
C VAL A 574 27.55 -12.91 3.62
N HIS A 575 27.75 -14.01 2.96
CA HIS A 575 28.06 -14.06 1.53
C HIS A 575 26.82 -14.50 0.77
N GLN A 576 26.44 -13.72 -0.22
CA GLN A 576 25.28 -13.99 -1.05
C GLN A 576 25.72 -14.41 -2.45
N THR A 577 25.27 -15.57 -2.89
CA THR A 577 25.33 -16.03 -4.28
C THR A 577 24.02 -15.74 -4.99
N GLU A 578 23.91 -16.08 -6.27
CA GLU A 578 22.69 -15.87 -7.07
C GLU A 578 21.44 -16.57 -6.48
N HIS A 579 21.63 -17.64 -5.76
CA HIS A 579 20.54 -18.46 -5.22
C HIS A 579 20.50 -18.54 -3.70
N ALA A 580 21.66 -18.51 -3.03
CA ALA A 580 21.75 -18.81 -1.61
C ALA A 580 22.53 -17.76 -0.83
N LYS A 581 22.19 -17.62 0.45
CA LYS A 581 22.97 -16.88 1.43
C LYS A 581 23.74 -17.84 2.32
N PHE A 582 25.00 -17.53 2.56
CA PHE A 582 25.89 -18.29 3.43
C PHE A 582 26.43 -17.42 4.56
N ALA A 583 26.46 -17.95 5.78
CA ALA A 583 27.28 -17.38 6.83
C ALA A 583 28.73 -17.83 6.64
N VAL A 584 29.64 -16.87 6.63
CA VAL A 584 31.10 -17.14 6.61
C VAL A 584 31.56 -17.26 8.05
N ILE A 585 31.91 -18.45 8.44
CA ILE A 585 32.41 -18.78 9.79
C ILE A 585 33.91 -18.70 9.78
N ASP A 586 34.47 -17.67 10.37
CA ASP A 586 35.92 -17.48 10.55
C ASP A 586 36.40 -18.36 11.70
N ARG A 587 37.43 -19.15 11.45
CA ARG A 587 38.07 -20.10 12.38
C ARG A 587 39.54 -19.77 12.63
N GLY A 588 39.96 -18.55 12.28
CA GLY A 588 41.31 -18.05 12.43
C GLY A 588 42.14 -18.18 11.14
N ARG A 589 42.62 -19.36 10.79
CA ARG A 589 43.37 -19.61 9.54
C ARG A 589 42.50 -20.20 8.43
N GLU A 590 41.33 -20.67 8.81
CA GLU A 590 40.40 -21.33 7.92
C GLU A 590 39.02 -20.64 8.03
N PHE A 591 38.21 -20.81 7.01
CA PHE A 591 36.80 -20.48 7.10
C PHE A 591 35.92 -21.61 6.59
N SER A 592 34.66 -21.59 7.02
CA SER A 592 33.62 -22.52 6.57
C SER A 592 32.38 -21.78 6.14
N LEU A 593 31.63 -22.36 5.18
CA LEU A 593 30.35 -21.82 4.73
C LEU A 593 29.20 -22.66 5.29
N VAL A 594 28.22 -22.02 5.84
CA VAL A 594 26.97 -22.65 6.27
C VAL A 594 25.74 -21.91 5.69
N PRO A 595 24.69 -22.62 5.35
CA PRO A 595 23.45 -21.96 4.89
C PRO A 595 22.96 -20.91 5.89
N TRP A 596 22.63 -19.72 5.40
CA TRP A 596 22.14 -18.63 6.23
C TRP A 596 20.76 -18.93 6.82
N LYS A 597 20.56 -18.64 8.10
CA LYS A 597 19.25 -18.66 8.77
C LYS A 597 19.07 -17.38 9.57
N ARG A 598 17.85 -16.82 9.60
CA ARG A 598 17.52 -15.56 10.33
C ARG A 598 18.02 -15.54 11.78
N GLY A 599 18.03 -16.68 12.47
CA GLY A 599 18.53 -16.78 13.84
C GLY A 599 20.02 -16.48 13.98
N LEU A 600 20.81 -16.62 12.90
CA LEU A 600 22.24 -16.34 12.88
C LEU A 600 22.55 -14.82 12.88
N GLU A 601 21.62 -13.96 12.48
CA GLU A 601 21.82 -12.50 12.51
C GLU A 601 22.19 -11.98 13.89
N ARG A 602 21.55 -12.52 14.93
CA ARG A 602 21.81 -12.14 16.33
C ARG A 602 23.14 -12.65 16.87
N MET A 603 23.79 -13.56 16.13
CA MET A 603 25.06 -14.17 16.49
C MET A 603 26.26 -13.58 15.74
N ARG A 604 26.02 -12.52 14.94
CA ARG A 604 27.07 -11.84 14.18
C ARG A 604 28.13 -11.29 15.13
N ASP A 605 29.40 -11.50 14.77
CA ASP A 605 30.58 -11.13 15.55
C ASP A 605 30.69 -11.79 16.93
N ARG A 606 29.90 -12.84 17.19
CA ARG A 606 29.95 -13.61 18.44
C ARG A 606 30.54 -15.01 18.18
N PRO A 607 31.25 -15.57 19.14
CA PRO A 607 31.66 -16.99 19.07
C PRO A 607 30.41 -17.88 18.98
N ILE A 608 30.41 -18.75 17.98
CA ILE A 608 29.31 -19.67 17.72
C ILE A 608 29.87 -21.09 17.52
N GLU A 609 29.13 -22.03 18.01
CA GLU A 609 29.38 -23.45 17.73
C GLU A 609 28.26 -23.95 16.83
N ILE A 610 28.63 -24.54 15.69
CA ILE A 610 27.69 -25.03 14.68
C ILE A 610 27.88 -26.53 14.52
N THR A 611 26.79 -27.27 14.55
CA THR A 611 26.76 -28.70 14.22
C THR A 611 25.94 -28.89 12.95
N MET A 612 26.52 -29.58 11.95
CA MET A 612 25.77 -29.99 10.77
C MET A 612 25.11 -31.35 11.05
N THR A 613 23.79 -31.37 11.02
CA THR A 613 23.02 -32.60 11.23
C THR A 613 23.16 -33.56 10.06
N ARG A 614 22.82 -34.84 10.24
CA ARG A 614 22.81 -35.86 9.17
C ARG A 614 21.86 -35.49 8.01
N SER A 615 20.80 -34.74 8.30
CA SER A 615 19.87 -34.20 7.31
C SER A 615 20.34 -32.88 6.64
N ARG A 616 21.64 -32.53 6.81
CA ARG A 616 22.25 -31.28 6.31
C ARG A 616 21.63 -29.99 6.82
N ASN A 617 20.85 -30.03 7.90
CA ASN A 617 20.44 -28.86 8.64
C ASN A 617 21.53 -28.41 9.61
N ILE A 618 21.54 -27.13 9.96
CA ILE A 618 22.44 -26.59 10.97
C ILE A 618 21.70 -26.38 12.30
N ALA A 619 22.34 -26.82 13.38
CA ALA A 619 22.01 -26.44 14.76
C ALA A 619 23.17 -25.59 15.27
N TRP A 620 22.90 -24.60 16.11
CA TRP A 620 23.92 -23.72 16.68
C TRP A 620 23.64 -23.38 18.13
N THR A 621 24.72 -23.16 18.88
CA THR A 621 24.74 -22.67 20.25
C THR A 621 25.75 -21.53 20.37
N LEU A 622 25.64 -20.70 21.41
CA LEU A 622 26.69 -19.73 21.73
C LEU A 622 27.94 -20.48 22.11
N GLY A 623 29.04 -20.21 21.42
CA GLY A 623 30.36 -20.76 21.72
C GLY A 623 30.86 -20.22 23.07
N ARG A 624 31.63 -21.02 23.80
CA ARG A 624 32.29 -20.56 25.03
C ARG A 624 33.43 -19.61 24.62
N SER A 625 33.38 -18.36 25.10
CA SER A 625 34.56 -17.49 25.03
C SER A 625 35.69 -18.16 25.83
N ARG A 626 36.75 -18.59 25.16
CA ARG A 626 38.00 -18.91 25.86
C ARG A 626 38.55 -17.60 26.40
N GLY A 627 38.25 -17.32 27.65
CA GLY A 627 38.93 -16.28 28.40
C GLY A 627 40.43 -16.64 28.37
N LEU A 628 41.24 -15.75 27.84
CA LEU A 628 42.67 -15.76 28.08
C LEU A 628 42.87 -15.52 29.58
N SER A 629 43.01 -16.60 30.34
CA SER A 629 43.62 -16.52 31.67
C SER A 629 45.10 -16.18 31.47
N ARG A 630 45.47 -14.99 31.91
CA ARG A 630 46.87 -14.67 32.20
C ARG A 630 47.36 -15.49 33.37
#